data_5ca5df04939c5a650b701ebb36863909
#
_entry.id   5ca5df04939c5a650b701ebb36863909
#
_cell.length_a   1.000
_cell.length_b   1.000
_cell.length_c   1.000
_cell.angle_alpha   90.00
_cell.angle_beta   90.00
_cell.angle_gamma   90.00
#
_symmetry.space_group_name_H-M   'P 1'
#
loop_
_entity.id
_entity.type
_entity.pdbx_description
1 polymer ?
#
loop_
_entity_poly.entity_id
_entity_poly.type
_entity_poly.pdbx_seq_one_letter_code
_entity_poly.pdbx_strand_id
1 'polypeptide(L)'
;VPSIRAAEFLSLEQSAVFHYDMGYIYLIEMAEIFMNHALIILCGGGSTRMGTDKALLPFGEVSLLEYLVNKYKPHFSHIYLSVKKPGEYTHLSLPVTEIADLYMNAGPMSGVFSGLSMMDEDQAFILPIDTPFLEPEVGLQLLEHLDGFDIAAVSGTEMDQKVPASAYSKSCLPSIGKCLLLHQFTFDTLREKCSVSYLKREEATKDSDIPADLQFSHLDTRDDYYLALRLLHCI
;
A
#
# COMPACT_ATOMS: atom_id res chain seq x y z
N VAL A 1 40.46 51.48 -7.46
CA VAL A 1 40.02 50.14 -7.85
C VAL A 1 39.71 49.36 -6.59
N PRO A 2 38.46 49.33 -6.17
CA PRO A 2 37.91 48.16 -5.49
C PRO A 2 36.40 47.98 -5.83
N SER A 3 36.08 47.44 -7.00
CA SER A 3 34.69 47.22 -7.32
C SER A 3 34.38 45.79 -7.88
N ILE A 4 35.36 44.94 -8.03
CA ILE A 4 35.17 43.62 -8.59
C ILE A 4 34.86 42.55 -7.50
N ARG A 5 35.33 42.73 -6.28
CA ARG A 5 35.10 41.75 -5.19
C ARG A 5 33.68 41.72 -4.59
N ALA A 6 33.00 42.85 -4.60
CA ALA A 6 31.63 42.92 -4.05
C ALA A 6 30.59 42.24 -4.93
N ALA A 7 30.73 42.35 -6.26
CA ALA A 7 29.81 41.72 -7.20
C ALA A 7 29.96 40.19 -7.24
N GLU A 8 31.19 39.65 -7.09
CA GLU A 8 31.45 38.22 -6.99
C GLU A 8 30.92 37.62 -5.66
N PHE A 9 31.05 38.39 -4.55
CA PHE A 9 30.55 37.94 -3.25
C PHE A 9 29.02 37.88 -3.22
N LEU A 10 28.34 38.89 -3.80
CA LEU A 10 26.88 38.90 -3.92
C LEU A 10 26.33 37.80 -4.85
N SER A 11 27.09 37.44 -5.90
CA SER A 11 26.72 36.32 -6.79
C SER A 11 26.84 34.96 -6.13
N LEU A 12 27.83 34.79 -5.24
CA LEU A 12 28.06 33.57 -4.49
C LEU A 12 27.04 33.41 -3.35
N GLU A 13 26.67 34.50 -2.67
CA GLU A 13 25.62 34.46 -1.66
C GLU A 13 24.23 34.20 -2.29
N GLN A 14 23.90 34.84 -3.41
CA GLN A 14 22.66 34.57 -4.13
C GLN A 14 22.62 33.14 -4.68
N SER A 15 23.74 32.60 -5.18
CA SER A 15 23.83 31.22 -5.63
C SER A 15 23.70 30.23 -4.47
N ALA A 16 24.31 30.52 -3.31
CA ALA A 16 24.21 29.68 -2.14
C ALA A 16 22.79 29.69 -1.53
N VAL A 17 22.17 30.87 -1.43
CA VAL A 17 20.78 31.03 -0.96
C VAL A 17 19.83 30.30 -1.91
N PHE A 18 20.01 30.43 -3.22
CA PHE A 18 19.16 29.75 -4.22
C PHE A 18 19.32 28.22 -4.15
N HIS A 19 20.50 27.70 -3.90
CA HIS A 19 20.73 26.27 -3.70
C HIS A 19 20.16 25.76 -2.38
N TYR A 20 20.19 26.58 -1.32
CA TYR A 20 19.56 26.25 -0.03
C TYR A 20 18.02 26.22 -0.17
N ASP A 21 17.44 27.22 -0.85
CA ASP A 21 15.98 27.28 -1.09
C ASP A 21 15.49 26.13 -1.99
N MET A 22 16.23 25.79 -3.05
CA MET A 22 15.87 24.65 -3.91
C MET A 22 15.98 23.32 -3.18
N GLY A 23 17.00 23.13 -2.33
CA GLY A 23 17.15 21.93 -1.51
C GLY A 23 16.06 21.84 -0.44
N TYR A 24 15.68 22.97 0.16
CA TYR A 24 14.60 23.03 1.14
C TYR A 24 13.22 22.81 0.51
N ILE A 25 12.96 23.41 -0.67
CA ILE A 25 11.73 23.17 -1.45
C ILE A 25 11.64 21.70 -1.87
N TYR A 26 12.73 21.13 -2.38
CA TYR A 26 12.77 19.71 -2.74
C TYR A 26 12.54 18.78 -1.54
N LEU A 27 13.10 19.13 -0.35
CA LEU A 27 12.85 18.40 0.88
C LEU A 27 11.41 18.54 1.37
N ILE A 28 10.79 19.71 1.21
CA ILE A 28 9.37 19.92 1.53
C ILE A 28 8.48 19.16 0.55
N GLU A 29 8.73 19.25 -0.75
CA GLU A 29 8.00 18.48 -1.78
C GLU A 29 8.14 16.99 -1.58
N MET A 30 9.36 16.51 -1.28
CA MET A 30 9.58 15.11 -0.93
C MET A 30 8.88 14.73 0.39
N ALA A 31 8.90 15.59 1.40
CA ALA A 31 8.17 15.36 2.65
C ALA A 31 6.66 15.38 2.44
N GLU A 32 6.13 16.26 1.60
CA GLU A 32 4.69 16.28 1.24
C GLU A 32 4.30 15.05 0.41
N ILE A 33 5.15 14.58 -0.51
CA ILE A 33 4.98 13.32 -1.23
C ILE A 33 4.97 12.14 -0.24
N PHE A 34 5.92 12.11 0.71
CA PHE A 34 5.95 11.07 1.77
C PHE A 34 4.81 11.18 2.78
N MET A 35 4.29 12.40 3.02
CA MET A 35 3.29 12.67 4.06
C MET A 35 1.83 12.45 3.62
N ASN A 36 1.56 12.05 2.38
CA ASN A 36 0.19 11.96 1.88
C ASN A 36 -0.19 10.60 1.30
N HIS A 37 0.61 9.56 1.60
CA HIS A 37 0.33 8.22 1.13
C HIS A 37 -0.47 7.42 2.16
N ALA A 38 -1.65 6.97 1.75
CA ALA A 38 -2.49 6.07 2.53
C ALA A 38 -2.21 4.60 2.19
N LEU A 39 -2.24 3.76 3.22
CA LEU A 39 -2.24 2.31 3.12
C LEU A 39 -3.57 1.78 3.61
N ILE A 40 -4.20 0.88 2.88
CA ILE A 40 -5.35 0.10 3.36
C ILE A 40 -4.95 -1.37 3.44
N ILE A 41 -4.90 -1.93 4.64
CA ILE A 41 -4.66 -3.35 4.85
C ILE A 41 -6.00 -4.07 4.85
N LEU A 42 -6.18 -5.05 3.96
CA LEU A 42 -7.41 -5.83 3.85
C LEU A 42 -7.39 -6.98 4.85
N CYS A 43 -8.01 -6.78 6.03
CA CYS A 43 -8.10 -7.79 7.09
C CYS A 43 -9.37 -8.65 6.98
N GLY A 44 -10.38 -8.22 6.23
CA GLY A 44 -11.72 -8.81 6.15
C GLY A 44 -11.87 -10.11 5.36
N GLY A 45 -10.80 -10.76 4.90
CA GLY A 45 -10.84 -11.98 4.10
C GLY A 45 -11.43 -13.19 4.86
N GLY A 46 -12.08 -14.10 4.13
CA GLY A 46 -12.63 -15.34 4.70
C GLY A 46 -11.53 -16.30 5.16
N SER A 47 -11.04 -16.16 6.39
CA SER A 47 -10.06 -17.05 7.05
C SER A 47 -10.57 -18.48 7.29
N THR A 48 -11.63 -18.89 6.58
CA THR A 48 -12.31 -20.19 6.78
C THR A 48 -11.41 -21.40 6.52
N ARG A 49 -10.38 -21.27 5.67
CA ARG A 49 -9.45 -22.37 5.37
C ARG A 49 -8.44 -22.62 6.48
N MET A 50 -8.05 -21.59 7.22
CA MET A 50 -7.09 -21.68 8.33
C MET A 50 -7.78 -21.91 9.69
N GLY A 51 -9.10 -21.67 9.79
CA GLY A 51 -9.88 -21.81 11.03
C GLY A 51 -9.59 -20.72 12.08
N THR A 52 -8.73 -19.75 11.77
CA THR A 52 -8.28 -18.68 12.67
C THR A 52 -8.16 -17.39 11.86
N ASP A 53 -8.35 -16.26 12.51
CA ASP A 53 -8.11 -14.96 11.90
C ASP A 53 -6.62 -14.81 11.54
N LYS A 54 -6.35 -14.61 10.24
CA LYS A 54 -4.97 -14.46 9.74
C LYS A 54 -4.26 -13.27 10.39
N ALA A 55 -4.96 -12.17 10.63
CA ALA A 55 -4.40 -10.96 11.23
C ALA A 55 -3.79 -11.21 12.62
N LEU A 56 -4.36 -12.15 13.37
CA LEU A 56 -3.93 -12.49 14.73
C LEU A 56 -2.97 -13.69 14.80
N LEU A 57 -2.59 -14.28 13.67
CA LEU A 57 -1.58 -15.36 13.65
C LEU A 57 -0.24 -14.84 14.18
N PRO A 58 0.46 -15.58 15.05
CA PRO A 58 1.81 -15.22 15.48
C PRO A 58 2.77 -15.12 14.30
N PHE A 59 3.50 -14.00 14.18
CA PHE A 59 4.48 -13.78 13.13
C PHE A 59 5.75 -13.17 13.74
N GLY A 60 6.70 -14.02 14.09
CA GLY A 60 7.79 -13.65 14.98
C GLY A 60 7.28 -13.46 16.42
N GLU A 61 7.62 -12.32 17.03
CA GLU A 61 7.26 -12.00 18.41
C GLU A 61 5.90 -11.28 18.54
N VAL A 62 5.27 -10.94 17.42
CA VAL A 62 4.02 -10.18 17.36
C VAL A 62 2.98 -10.88 16.48
N SER A 63 1.77 -10.34 16.36
CA SER A 63 0.81 -10.82 15.36
C SER A 63 1.18 -10.39 13.94
N LEU A 64 0.65 -11.08 12.94
CA LEU A 64 0.87 -10.74 11.51
C LEU A 64 0.43 -9.30 11.21
N LEU A 65 -0.67 -8.85 11.79
CA LEU A 65 -1.15 -7.47 11.62
C LEU A 65 -0.18 -6.46 12.25
N GLU A 66 0.29 -6.70 13.48
CA GLU A 66 1.29 -5.85 14.13
C GLU A 66 2.59 -5.80 13.34
N TYR A 67 3.05 -6.94 12.81
CA TYR A 67 4.21 -7.00 11.95
C TYR A 67 4.05 -6.11 10.71
N LEU A 68 2.95 -6.23 9.99
CA LEU A 68 2.69 -5.40 8.81
C LEU A 68 2.55 -3.91 9.16
N VAL A 69 1.80 -3.56 10.19
CA VAL A 69 1.67 -2.16 10.61
C VAL A 69 3.04 -1.56 10.96
N ASN A 70 3.87 -2.28 11.70
CA ASN A 70 5.21 -1.82 12.06
C ASN A 70 6.13 -1.66 10.84
N LYS A 71 6.04 -2.58 9.87
CA LYS A 71 6.80 -2.54 8.62
C LYS A 71 6.42 -1.35 7.74
N TYR A 72 5.14 -1.04 7.61
CA TYR A 72 4.64 -0.03 6.69
C TYR A 72 4.52 1.38 7.31
N LYS A 73 4.40 1.50 8.63
CA LYS A 73 4.24 2.79 9.33
C LYS A 73 5.32 3.84 9.01
N PRO A 74 6.61 3.51 8.79
CA PRO A 74 7.63 4.51 8.43
C PRO A 74 7.43 5.12 7.03
N HIS A 75 6.64 4.47 6.17
CA HIS A 75 6.50 4.80 4.74
C HIS A 75 5.14 5.40 4.38
N PHE A 76 4.13 5.26 5.25
CA PHE A 76 2.76 5.69 4.99
C PHE A 76 2.27 6.58 6.13
N SER A 77 1.69 7.73 5.80
CA SER A 77 1.18 8.70 6.77
C SER A 77 -0.06 8.19 7.51
N HIS A 78 -0.94 7.50 6.81
CA HIS A 78 -2.13 6.90 7.37
C HIS A 78 -2.24 5.42 6.99
N ILE A 79 -2.58 4.60 7.99
CA ILE A 79 -2.86 3.18 7.80
C ILE A 79 -4.30 2.92 8.20
N TYR A 80 -5.07 2.43 7.24
CA TYR A 80 -6.46 2.01 7.43
C TYR A 80 -6.53 0.49 7.43
N LEU A 81 -7.40 -0.06 8.26
CA LEU A 81 -7.73 -1.49 8.25
C LEU A 81 -9.15 -1.68 7.74
N SER A 82 -9.31 -2.42 6.65
CA SER A 82 -10.62 -2.91 6.24
C SER A 82 -11.00 -4.09 7.13
N VAL A 83 -12.08 -3.94 7.88
CA VAL A 83 -12.53 -4.91 8.90
C VAL A 83 -14.00 -5.28 8.69
N LYS A 84 -14.43 -6.44 9.20
CA LYS A 84 -15.84 -6.85 9.12
C LYS A 84 -16.72 -6.09 10.11
N LYS A 85 -16.17 -5.73 11.25
CA LYS A 85 -16.87 -5.02 12.34
C LYS A 85 -15.95 -3.97 12.94
N PRO A 86 -16.48 -2.78 13.28
CA PRO A 86 -15.70 -1.78 14.00
C PRO A 86 -15.17 -2.33 15.33
N GLY A 87 -13.94 -2.00 15.68
CA GLY A 87 -13.32 -2.38 16.94
C GLY A 87 -12.73 -3.80 16.95
N GLU A 88 -12.59 -4.45 15.80
CA GLU A 88 -12.11 -5.84 15.70
C GLU A 88 -10.67 -5.99 16.23
N TYR A 89 -9.80 -5.01 15.97
CA TYR A 89 -8.38 -5.01 16.38
C TYR A 89 -8.00 -3.91 17.38
N THR A 90 -8.95 -3.20 17.99
CA THR A 90 -8.67 -2.11 18.95
C THR A 90 -7.87 -2.59 20.17
N HIS A 91 -7.97 -3.87 20.53
CA HIS A 91 -7.23 -4.48 21.64
C HIS A 91 -5.70 -4.52 21.38
N LEU A 92 -5.24 -4.40 20.13
CA LEU A 92 -3.81 -4.36 19.76
C LEU A 92 -3.22 -2.95 19.94
N SER A 93 -4.04 -1.92 20.17
CA SER A 93 -3.59 -0.52 20.37
C SER A 93 -2.67 -0.01 19.25
N LEU A 94 -2.90 -0.42 18.02
CA LEU A 94 -2.12 -0.01 16.84
C LEU A 94 -2.50 1.43 16.41
N PRO A 95 -1.57 2.20 15.84
CA PRO A 95 -1.82 3.53 15.31
C PRO A 95 -2.47 3.46 13.91
N VAL A 96 -3.68 2.96 13.84
CA VAL A 96 -4.44 2.70 12.60
C VAL A 96 -5.89 3.14 12.76
N THR A 97 -6.57 3.34 11.64
CA THR A 97 -8.01 3.62 11.60
C THR A 97 -8.76 2.42 11.02
N GLU A 98 -9.67 1.84 11.78
CA GLU A 98 -10.52 0.75 11.29
C GLU A 98 -11.70 1.30 10.47
N ILE A 99 -11.90 0.71 9.28
CA ILE A 99 -13.02 1.00 8.39
C ILE A 99 -13.81 -0.29 8.18
N ALA A 100 -15.07 -0.30 8.60
CA ALA A 100 -15.93 -1.46 8.42
C ALA A 100 -16.38 -1.62 6.97
N ASP A 101 -16.37 -2.85 6.48
CA ASP A 101 -16.81 -3.18 5.13
C ASP A 101 -18.31 -2.86 4.94
N LEU A 102 -18.63 -2.04 3.93
CA LEU A 102 -19.99 -1.61 3.62
C LEU A 102 -20.82 -2.72 2.93
N TYR A 103 -20.15 -3.64 2.25
CA TYR A 103 -20.81 -4.73 1.52
C TYR A 103 -20.41 -6.08 2.11
N MET A 104 -21.35 -6.75 2.73
CA MET A 104 -21.09 -8.09 3.27
C MET A 104 -20.96 -9.13 2.14
N ASN A 105 -20.05 -10.10 2.32
CA ASN A 105 -19.82 -11.22 1.41
C ASN A 105 -19.35 -10.84 -0.02
N ALA A 106 -18.86 -9.62 -0.21
CA ALA A 106 -18.28 -9.17 -1.47
C ALA A 106 -16.74 -9.36 -1.54
N GLY A 107 -16.17 -10.05 -0.56
CA GLY A 107 -14.74 -10.34 -0.51
C GLY A 107 -13.86 -9.08 -0.40
N PRO A 108 -12.61 -9.16 -0.88
CA PRO A 108 -11.65 -8.05 -0.77
C PRO A 108 -12.11 -6.74 -1.44
N MET A 109 -12.94 -6.84 -2.49
CA MET A 109 -13.45 -5.66 -3.22
C MET A 109 -14.31 -4.76 -2.34
N SER A 110 -15.05 -5.33 -1.36
CA SER A 110 -15.76 -4.52 -0.36
C SER A 110 -14.80 -3.68 0.46
N GLY A 111 -13.70 -4.27 0.92
CA GLY A 111 -12.69 -3.56 1.69
C GLY A 111 -12.04 -2.42 0.91
N VAL A 112 -11.71 -2.65 -0.37
CA VAL A 112 -11.20 -1.60 -1.26
C VAL A 112 -12.21 -0.46 -1.39
N PHE A 113 -13.47 -0.78 -1.69
CA PHE A 113 -14.52 0.24 -1.82
C PHE A 113 -14.73 1.03 -0.53
N SER A 114 -14.86 0.34 0.59
CA SER A 114 -15.12 0.97 1.89
C SER A 114 -13.94 1.84 2.32
N GLY A 115 -12.72 1.32 2.19
CA GLY A 115 -11.50 2.05 2.50
C GLY A 115 -11.39 3.34 1.69
N LEU A 116 -11.43 3.23 0.36
CA LEU A 116 -11.36 4.39 -0.55
C LEU A 116 -12.50 5.40 -0.34
N SER A 117 -13.71 4.93 0.04
CA SER A 117 -14.85 5.82 0.26
C SER A 117 -14.74 6.62 1.55
N MET A 118 -14.06 6.10 2.57
CA MET A 118 -14.05 6.65 3.94
C MET A 118 -12.71 7.27 4.35
N MET A 119 -11.62 6.97 3.63
CA MET A 119 -10.32 7.63 3.87
C MET A 119 -10.36 9.10 3.42
N ASP A 120 -9.46 9.91 3.93
CA ASP A 120 -9.36 11.33 3.56
C ASP A 120 -8.58 11.54 2.25
N GLU A 121 -7.55 10.72 1.99
CA GLU A 121 -6.66 10.82 0.83
C GLU A 121 -7.37 10.43 -0.48
N ASP A 122 -6.87 10.94 -1.62
CA ASP A 122 -7.43 10.66 -2.96
C ASP A 122 -6.98 9.31 -3.54
N GLN A 123 -5.91 8.73 -2.99
CA GLN A 123 -5.33 7.48 -3.46
C GLN A 123 -4.73 6.68 -2.30
N ALA A 124 -4.71 5.37 -2.44
CA ALA A 124 -4.14 4.47 -1.45
C ALA A 124 -3.47 3.25 -2.08
N PHE A 125 -2.43 2.75 -1.41
CA PHE A 125 -1.94 1.40 -1.64
C PHE A 125 -2.81 0.40 -0.88
N ILE A 126 -3.26 -0.65 -1.57
CA ILE A 126 -4.06 -1.74 -1.00
C ILE A 126 -3.14 -2.94 -0.76
N LEU A 127 -3.07 -3.38 0.49
CA LEU A 127 -2.25 -4.51 0.90
C LEU A 127 -3.13 -5.65 1.44
N PRO A 128 -3.17 -6.82 0.81
CA PRO A 128 -3.76 -8.01 1.42
C PRO A 128 -2.98 -8.43 2.67
N ILE A 129 -3.69 -8.79 3.76
CA ILE A 129 -3.08 -9.24 5.03
C ILE A 129 -2.17 -10.46 4.87
N ASP A 130 -2.33 -11.22 3.81
CA ASP A 130 -1.63 -12.48 3.58
C ASP A 130 -0.36 -12.35 2.71
N THR A 131 0.17 -11.14 2.53
CA THR A 131 1.42 -10.86 1.78
C THR A 131 2.50 -10.24 2.68
N PRO A 132 3.05 -10.95 3.69
CA PRO A 132 3.92 -10.35 4.70
C PRO A 132 5.29 -9.89 4.18
N PHE A 133 5.77 -10.47 3.10
CA PHE A 133 7.10 -10.19 2.58
C PHE A 133 7.12 -9.08 1.53
N LEU A 134 5.96 -8.57 1.10
CA LEU A 134 5.90 -7.46 0.17
C LEU A 134 6.56 -6.23 0.80
N GLU A 135 7.44 -5.58 0.05
CA GLU A 135 8.16 -4.41 0.52
C GLU A 135 7.34 -3.12 0.36
N PRO A 136 7.43 -2.17 1.32
CA PRO A 136 6.72 -0.89 1.24
C PRO A 136 7.06 -0.08 -0.02
N GLU A 137 8.29 -0.19 -0.52
CA GLU A 137 8.78 0.47 -1.73
C GLU A 137 7.97 0.11 -2.97
N VAL A 138 7.48 -1.13 -3.05
CA VAL A 138 6.58 -1.55 -4.13
C VAL A 138 5.27 -0.75 -4.09
N GLY A 139 4.73 -0.54 -2.89
CA GLY A 139 3.53 0.28 -2.69
C GLY A 139 3.73 1.74 -3.10
N LEU A 140 4.87 2.33 -2.72
CA LEU A 140 5.23 3.70 -3.10
C LEU A 140 5.40 3.85 -4.61
N GLN A 141 6.12 2.93 -5.26
CA GLN A 141 6.27 2.93 -6.72
C GLN A 141 4.93 2.80 -7.44
N LEU A 142 4.00 1.98 -6.93
CA LEU A 142 2.67 1.85 -7.52
C LEU A 142 1.83 3.13 -7.36
N LEU A 143 1.97 3.85 -6.25
CA LEU A 143 1.31 5.15 -6.08
C LEU A 143 1.86 6.19 -7.08
N GLU A 144 3.16 6.20 -7.34
CA GLU A 144 3.78 7.04 -8.38
C GLU A 144 3.27 6.67 -9.79
N HIS A 145 3.05 5.38 -10.06
CA HIS A 145 2.53 4.89 -11.35
C HIS A 145 1.03 5.10 -11.54
N LEU A 146 0.35 5.67 -10.55
CA LEU A 146 -1.08 5.92 -10.60
C LEU A 146 -1.46 7.19 -11.36
N ASP A 147 -0.48 8.06 -11.70
CA ASP A 147 -0.74 9.33 -12.39
C ASP A 147 -1.49 9.12 -13.71
N GLY A 148 -2.70 9.68 -13.79
CA GLY A 148 -3.60 9.54 -14.93
C GLY A 148 -4.33 8.19 -15.06
N PHE A 149 -4.17 7.27 -14.09
CA PHE A 149 -4.82 5.96 -14.07
C PHE A 149 -5.72 5.79 -12.84
N ASP A 150 -6.67 4.86 -12.93
CA ASP A 150 -7.55 4.48 -11.80
C ASP A 150 -6.86 3.48 -10.87
N ILE A 151 -6.04 2.61 -11.43
CA ILE A 151 -5.34 1.52 -10.74
C ILE A 151 -3.91 1.40 -11.26
N ALA A 152 -2.96 1.15 -10.36
CA ALA A 152 -1.62 0.71 -10.72
C ALA A 152 -1.33 -0.63 -10.05
N ALA A 153 -0.85 -1.62 -10.81
CA ALA A 153 -0.62 -2.99 -10.36
C ALA A 153 0.70 -3.54 -10.89
N VAL A 154 1.25 -4.55 -10.23
CA VAL A 154 2.43 -5.28 -10.73
C VAL A 154 1.97 -6.37 -11.69
N SER A 155 2.54 -6.40 -12.90
CA SER A 155 2.18 -7.39 -13.91
C SER A 155 2.53 -8.83 -13.46
N GLY A 156 1.62 -9.77 -13.72
CA GLY A 156 1.79 -11.19 -13.39
C GLY A 156 1.54 -11.53 -11.91
N THR A 157 0.99 -10.58 -11.14
CA THR A 157 0.56 -10.83 -9.74
C THR A 157 -0.95 -10.99 -9.61
N GLU A 158 -1.70 -10.78 -10.70
CA GLU A 158 -3.14 -10.96 -10.73
C GLU A 158 -3.45 -12.46 -10.55
N MET A 159 -4.10 -12.77 -9.45
CA MET A 159 -4.61 -14.12 -9.19
C MET A 159 -6.12 -14.12 -9.41
N ASP A 160 -6.61 -15.17 -10.05
CA ASP A 160 -8.04 -15.38 -10.23
C ASP A 160 -8.82 -15.13 -8.93
N GLN A 161 -9.80 -14.24 -8.99
CA GLN A 161 -10.75 -13.92 -7.92
C GLN A 161 -10.19 -13.14 -6.70
N LYS A 162 -8.93 -12.72 -6.68
CA LYS A 162 -8.37 -11.90 -5.60
C LYS A 162 -8.08 -10.48 -6.07
N VAL A 163 -8.12 -9.54 -5.13
CA VAL A 163 -7.56 -8.20 -5.31
C VAL A 163 -6.07 -8.29 -5.00
N PRO A 164 -5.19 -8.07 -5.99
CA PRO A 164 -3.75 -8.08 -5.73
C PRO A 164 -3.34 -6.84 -4.93
N ALA A 165 -2.13 -6.86 -4.38
CA ALA A 165 -1.50 -5.65 -3.87
C ALA A 165 -1.34 -4.64 -5.01
N SER A 166 -1.98 -3.48 -4.91
CA SER A 166 -2.06 -2.49 -5.98
C SER A 166 -2.45 -1.12 -5.43
N ALA A 167 -2.12 -0.05 -6.17
CA ALA A 167 -2.55 1.30 -5.83
C ALA A 167 -3.86 1.63 -6.54
N TYR A 168 -4.72 2.38 -5.86
CA TYR A 168 -6.05 2.79 -6.34
C TYR A 168 -6.27 4.27 -6.11
N SER A 169 -6.82 4.94 -7.14
CA SER A 169 -7.40 6.28 -7.01
C SER A 169 -8.88 6.19 -6.64
N LYS A 170 -9.40 7.20 -5.92
CA LYS A 170 -10.85 7.35 -5.69
C LYS A 170 -11.66 7.46 -6.99
N SER A 171 -11.03 7.78 -8.12
CA SER A 171 -11.67 7.80 -9.44
C SER A 171 -12.28 6.45 -9.84
N CYS A 172 -11.75 5.34 -9.30
CA CYS A 172 -12.29 4.00 -9.58
C CYS A 172 -13.55 3.64 -8.76
N LEU A 173 -13.94 4.44 -7.75
CA LEU A 173 -15.10 4.15 -6.89
C LEU A 173 -16.39 3.87 -7.67
N PRO A 174 -16.78 4.65 -8.71
CA PRO A 174 -17.99 4.35 -9.50
C PRO A 174 -17.93 2.97 -10.17
N SER A 175 -16.74 2.57 -10.67
CA SER A 175 -16.53 1.26 -11.30
C SER A 175 -16.59 0.12 -10.29
N ILE A 176 -15.94 0.28 -9.12
CA ILE A 176 -16.03 -0.70 -8.03
C ILE A 176 -17.48 -0.83 -7.55
N GLY A 177 -18.18 0.29 -7.30
CA GLY A 177 -19.59 0.29 -6.89
C GLY A 177 -20.48 -0.46 -7.87
N LYS A 178 -20.25 -0.27 -9.18
CA LYS A 178 -20.96 -1.01 -10.22
C LYS A 178 -20.65 -2.51 -10.18
N CYS A 179 -19.39 -2.90 -9.97
CA CYS A 179 -19.02 -4.30 -9.80
C CYS A 179 -19.71 -4.93 -8.58
N LEU A 180 -19.75 -4.22 -7.46
CA LEU A 180 -20.41 -4.68 -6.23
C LEU A 180 -21.91 -4.90 -6.43
N LEU A 181 -22.60 -3.95 -7.09
CA LEU A 181 -24.04 -4.06 -7.41
C LEU A 181 -24.36 -5.22 -8.35
N LEU A 182 -23.43 -5.54 -9.27
CA LEU A 182 -23.59 -6.63 -10.23
C LEU A 182 -23.07 -7.99 -9.72
N HIS A 183 -22.64 -8.07 -8.46
CA HIS A 183 -21.98 -9.26 -7.88
C HIS A 183 -20.77 -9.76 -8.67
N GLN A 184 -19.96 -8.83 -9.21
CA GLN A 184 -18.73 -9.09 -9.97
C GLN A 184 -17.52 -8.71 -9.12
N PHE A 185 -17.01 -9.63 -8.30
CA PHE A 185 -16.03 -9.34 -7.23
C PHE A 185 -14.59 -9.67 -7.59
N THR A 186 -14.27 -9.86 -8.87
CA THR A 186 -12.91 -10.20 -9.31
C THR A 186 -12.16 -8.97 -9.79
N PHE A 187 -10.83 -8.98 -9.64
CA PHE A 187 -9.97 -7.93 -10.20
C PHE A 187 -10.09 -7.84 -11.72
N ASP A 188 -10.24 -8.97 -12.42
CA ASP A 188 -10.43 -9.02 -13.87
C ASP A 188 -11.63 -8.21 -14.33
N THR A 189 -12.78 -8.36 -13.66
CA THR A 189 -13.98 -7.58 -14.01
C THR A 189 -13.85 -6.10 -13.71
N LEU A 190 -13.04 -5.73 -12.72
CA LEU A 190 -12.74 -4.33 -12.38
C LEU A 190 -11.81 -3.70 -13.42
N ARG A 191 -10.72 -4.39 -13.80
CA ARG A 191 -9.74 -3.87 -14.78
C ARG A 191 -10.33 -3.65 -16.18
N GLU A 192 -11.43 -4.32 -16.52
CA GLU A 192 -12.17 -4.05 -17.76
C GLU A 192 -12.94 -2.71 -17.72
N LYS A 193 -13.11 -2.11 -16.54
CA LYS A 193 -13.91 -0.89 -16.32
C LYS A 193 -13.10 0.29 -15.81
N CYS A 194 -11.81 0.08 -15.56
CA CYS A 194 -10.87 1.07 -15.05
C CYS A 194 -9.66 1.17 -15.98
N SER A 195 -9.03 2.33 -16.01
CA SER A 195 -7.71 2.49 -16.60
C SER A 195 -6.66 1.90 -15.65
N VAL A 196 -5.80 0.99 -16.15
CA VAL A 196 -4.81 0.30 -15.33
C VAL A 196 -3.41 0.53 -15.88
N SER A 197 -2.50 1.03 -15.04
CA SER A 197 -1.07 1.06 -15.28
C SER A 197 -0.42 -0.22 -14.74
N TYR A 198 0.56 -0.76 -15.47
CA TYR A 198 1.27 -1.96 -15.04
C TYR A 198 2.77 -1.69 -14.89
N LEU A 199 3.29 -1.91 -13.68
CA LEU A 199 4.70 -1.97 -13.38
C LEU A 199 5.21 -3.40 -13.55
N LYS A 200 6.36 -3.58 -14.20
CA LYS A 200 6.96 -4.91 -14.32
C LYS A 200 7.45 -5.40 -12.95
N ARG A 201 7.28 -6.69 -12.69
CA ARG A 201 7.65 -7.32 -11.43
C ARG A 201 9.14 -7.13 -11.10
N GLU A 202 10.01 -7.32 -12.08
CA GLU A 202 11.45 -7.15 -11.93
C GLU A 202 11.83 -5.69 -11.63
N GLU A 203 11.06 -4.75 -12.14
CA GLU A 203 11.26 -3.32 -11.89
C GLU A 203 10.78 -2.94 -10.49
N ALA A 204 9.61 -3.44 -10.08
CA ALA A 204 9.04 -3.20 -8.76
C ALA A 204 9.92 -3.70 -7.60
N THR A 205 10.74 -4.73 -7.84
CA THR A 205 11.54 -5.40 -6.78
C THR A 205 13.04 -5.25 -6.96
N LYS A 206 13.51 -4.41 -7.91
CA LYS A 206 14.92 -4.29 -8.29
C LYS A 206 15.86 -3.86 -7.15
N ASP A 207 15.35 -3.07 -6.22
CA ASP A 207 16.14 -2.45 -5.14
C ASP A 207 16.00 -3.22 -3.81
N SER A 208 15.38 -4.41 -3.81
CA SER A 208 15.14 -5.22 -2.62
C SER A 208 16.01 -6.48 -2.60
N ASP A 209 16.54 -6.82 -1.43
CA ASP A 209 17.24 -8.08 -1.18
C ASP A 209 16.27 -9.30 -1.08
N ILE A 210 14.96 -9.02 -0.91
CA ILE A 210 13.93 -10.07 -0.86
C ILE A 210 13.58 -10.52 -2.28
N PRO A 211 13.72 -11.80 -2.63
CA PRO A 211 13.36 -12.31 -3.96
C PRO A 211 11.92 -11.96 -4.36
N ALA A 212 11.71 -11.56 -5.61
CA ALA A 212 10.40 -11.16 -6.12
C ALA A 212 9.31 -12.23 -5.86
N ASP A 213 9.63 -13.52 -6.04
CA ASP A 213 8.68 -14.62 -5.79
C ASP A 213 8.25 -14.69 -4.33
N LEU A 214 9.14 -14.35 -3.41
CA LEU A 214 8.81 -14.31 -1.99
C LEU A 214 7.98 -13.08 -1.64
N GLN A 215 8.31 -11.90 -2.20
CA GLN A 215 7.54 -10.68 -1.96
C GLN A 215 6.07 -10.83 -2.32
N PHE A 216 5.77 -11.48 -3.46
CA PHE A 216 4.39 -11.68 -3.93
C PHE A 216 3.79 -13.03 -3.50
N SER A 217 4.41 -13.75 -2.56
CA SER A 217 3.85 -14.98 -2.01
C SER A 217 2.68 -14.68 -1.05
N HIS A 218 1.71 -15.61 -1.02
CA HIS A 218 0.53 -15.51 -0.17
C HIS A 218 0.51 -16.59 0.92
N LEU A 219 0.01 -16.24 2.09
CA LEU A 219 -0.27 -17.19 3.18
C LEU A 219 -1.66 -17.82 2.99
N ASP A 220 -1.83 -18.70 2.00
CA ASP A 220 -3.13 -19.32 1.70
C ASP A 220 -3.39 -20.58 2.51
N THR A 221 -2.34 -21.32 2.87
CA THR A 221 -2.39 -22.59 3.62
C THR A 221 -1.57 -22.51 4.90
N ARG A 222 -1.73 -23.53 5.77
CA ARG A 222 -0.87 -23.67 6.95
C ARG A 222 0.59 -23.91 6.57
N ASP A 223 0.83 -24.62 5.48
CA ASP A 223 2.19 -24.91 5.01
C ASP A 223 2.89 -23.63 4.53
N ASP A 224 2.17 -22.73 3.82
CA ASP A 224 2.67 -21.43 3.43
C ASP A 224 3.04 -20.59 4.67
N TYR A 225 2.18 -20.59 5.67
CA TYR A 225 2.42 -19.89 6.92
C TYR A 225 3.67 -20.42 7.65
N TYR A 226 3.82 -21.75 7.80
CA TYR A 226 5.01 -22.32 8.44
C TYR A 226 6.28 -22.11 7.62
N LEU A 227 6.17 -22.08 6.30
CA LEU A 227 7.29 -21.71 5.43
C LEU A 227 7.68 -20.26 5.67
N ALA A 228 6.70 -19.35 5.71
CA ALA A 228 6.94 -17.94 5.97
C ALA A 228 7.62 -17.69 7.33
N LEU A 229 7.19 -18.36 8.39
CA LEU A 229 7.85 -18.28 9.70
C LEU A 229 9.33 -18.69 9.66
N ARG A 230 9.67 -19.73 8.89
CA ARG A 230 11.07 -20.13 8.72
C ARG A 230 11.89 -19.10 7.96
N LEU A 231 11.31 -18.51 6.93
CA LEU A 231 11.98 -17.49 6.11
C LEU A 231 12.13 -16.16 6.84
N LEU A 232 11.22 -15.82 7.75
CA LEU A 232 11.31 -14.61 8.58
C LEU A 232 12.59 -14.52 9.40
N HIS A 233 13.18 -15.66 9.78
CA HIS A 233 14.46 -15.72 10.50
C HIS A 233 15.70 -15.63 9.59
N CYS A 234 15.49 -15.63 8.27
CA CYS A 234 16.57 -15.62 7.27
C CYS A 234 16.68 -14.25 6.56
N ILE A 235 15.73 -13.37 6.76
CA ILE A 235 15.64 -12.02 6.23
C ILE A 235 15.95 -11.04 7.36
#